data_fd2c66ae9ded44bdbf838d357e359414
#
_entry.id   fd2c66ae9ded44bdbf838d357e359414
#
_cell.length_a   1.000
_cell.length_b   1.000
_cell.length_c   1.000
_cell.angle_alpha   90.00
_cell.angle_beta   90.00
_cell.angle_gamma   90.00
#
_symmetry.space_group_name_H-M   'P 1'
#
loop_
_entity.id
_entity.type
_entity.pdbx_description
1 polymer ?
#
loop_
_entity_poly.entity_id
_entity_poly.type
_entity_poly.pdbx_seq_one_letter_code
_entity_poly.pdbx_strand_id
1 'polypeptide(L)'
;FKLAADRNNAKAQLQLGILYNLGEGVPLDINKAIHYYSLAANQNYAYAHHLLGELYYNGQFVPRDIDKAFHYFSFSANLNFADSQYLLAMIYKDEEFHGYDFNKAIHYFALAAEQNIPDAQFQLGLFYLNGIYITQDINKAIHYFSLAADQNLPEALYNLGYIYSTGQYVPVDIVKAIHYYSLAANFNSSEAQFNLGIIYYLGINVQIDI
;
A
#
# COMPACT_ATOMS: atom_id res chain seq x y z
N PHE A 1 8.88 25.14 17.69
CA PHE A 1 9.64 24.40 16.68
C PHE A 1 10.76 25.25 16.05
N LYS A 2 10.52 26.53 15.66
CA LYS A 2 11.49 27.36 14.95
C LYS A 2 12.87 27.41 15.64
N LEU A 3 12.92 27.76 16.93
CA LEU A 3 14.19 27.82 17.69
C LEU A 3 14.96 26.49 17.70
N ALA A 4 14.25 25.35 17.74
CA ALA A 4 14.90 24.04 17.70
C ALA A 4 15.38 23.67 16.28
N ALA A 5 14.61 24.02 15.26
CA ALA A 5 14.97 23.80 13.87
C ALA A 5 16.21 24.65 13.48
N ASP A 6 16.27 25.91 13.93
CA ASP A 6 17.43 26.82 13.74
C ASP A 6 18.69 26.26 14.44
N ARG A 7 18.53 25.42 15.46
CA ARG A 7 19.60 24.69 16.15
C ARG A 7 19.85 23.31 15.54
N ASN A 8 19.44 23.09 14.31
CA ASN A 8 19.63 21.85 13.53
C ASN A 8 18.97 20.60 14.12
N ASN A 9 17.83 20.73 14.83
CA ASN A 9 17.06 19.59 15.29
C ASN A 9 16.20 19.03 14.15
N ALA A 10 16.52 17.82 13.65
CA ALA A 10 15.84 17.20 12.52
C ALA A 10 14.33 17.01 12.73
N LYS A 11 13.91 16.63 13.93
CA LYS A 11 12.49 16.46 14.25
C LYS A 11 11.73 17.80 14.23
N ALA A 12 12.35 18.85 14.70
CA ALA A 12 11.77 20.21 14.66
C ALA A 12 11.72 20.75 13.22
N GLN A 13 12.73 20.50 12.41
CA GLN A 13 12.75 20.82 10.99
C GLN A 13 11.62 20.09 10.26
N LEU A 14 11.47 18.78 10.47
CA LEU A 14 10.37 18.00 9.89
C LEU A 14 9.00 18.60 10.27
N GLN A 15 8.78 18.89 11.55
CA GLN A 15 7.51 19.45 12.02
C GLN A 15 7.23 20.83 11.37
N LEU A 16 8.22 21.70 11.22
CA LEU A 16 8.05 22.95 10.50
C LEU A 16 7.72 22.72 9.02
N GLY A 17 8.35 21.74 8.38
CA GLY A 17 8.02 21.36 7.01
C GLY A 17 6.55 20.93 6.89
N ILE A 18 6.05 20.12 7.81
CA ILE A 18 4.64 19.68 7.85
C ILE A 18 3.70 20.88 8.04
N LEU A 19 3.99 21.79 8.99
CA LEU A 19 3.17 22.97 9.23
C LEU A 19 3.09 23.87 7.99
N TYR A 20 4.19 24.10 7.28
CA TYR A 20 4.19 24.87 6.03
C TYR A 20 3.48 24.13 4.89
N ASN A 21 3.56 22.79 4.83
CA ASN A 21 2.88 21.99 3.83
C ASN A 21 1.34 21.98 4.01
N LEU A 22 0.88 21.99 5.27
CA LEU A 22 -0.55 21.98 5.60
C LEU A 22 -1.13 23.40 5.76
N GLY A 23 -0.32 24.41 5.96
CA GLY A 23 -0.76 25.77 6.29
C GLY A 23 -1.33 25.88 7.72
N GLU A 24 -0.90 25.01 8.64
CA GLU A 24 -1.36 24.98 10.02
C GLU A 24 -0.57 25.89 10.93
N GLY A 25 -1.20 26.96 11.43
CA GLY A 25 -0.57 27.97 12.27
C GLY A 25 0.44 28.88 11.55
N VAL A 26 0.71 28.61 10.28
CA VAL A 26 1.51 29.42 9.36
C VAL A 26 0.85 29.39 7.98
N PRO A 27 1.04 30.43 7.13
CA PRO A 27 0.56 30.34 5.74
C PRO A 27 1.20 29.15 5.01
N LEU A 28 0.39 28.46 4.18
CA LEU A 28 0.87 27.38 3.31
C LEU A 28 2.02 27.89 2.43
N ASP A 29 3.16 27.20 2.47
CA ASP A 29 4.37 27.56 1.72
C ASP A 29 5.17 26.29 1.39
N ILE A 30 4.93 25.75 0.20
CA ILE A 30 5.54 24.50 -0.24
C ILE A 30 7.07 24.63 -0.37
N ASN A 31 7.57 25.81 -0.77
CA ASN A 31 9.02 26.00 -0.87
C ASN A 31 9.70 25.90 0.51
N LYS A 32 9.06 26.46 1.55
CA LYS A 32 9.54 26.28 2.92
C LYS A 32 9.37 24.85 3.41
N ALA A 33 8.26 24.17 3.06
CA ALA A 33 8.09 22.78 3.41
C ALA A 33 9.22 21.93 2.83
N ILE A 34 9.51 22.07 1.53
CA ILE A 34 10.63 21.38 0.87
C ILE A 34 11.97 21.71 1.53
N HIS A 35 12.20 22.98 1.84
CA HIS A 35 13.43 23.40 2.52
C HIS A 35 13.60 22.67 3.87
N TYR A 36 12.59 22.70 4.73
CA TYR A 36 12.67 22.08 6.05
C TYR A 36 12.70 20.54 5.98
N TYR A 37 11.96 19.92 5.04
CA TYR A 37 12.08 18.47 4.80
C TYR A 37 13.49 18.11 4.34
N SER A 38 14.10 18.92 3.45
CA SER A 38 15.48 18.69 2.98
C SER A 38 16.49 18.78 4.11
N LEU A 39 16.34 19.74 5.03
CA LEU A 39 17.20 19.85 6.21
C LEU A 39 17.12 18.61 7.11
N ALA A 40 15.91 18.08 7.33
CA ALA A 40 15.71 16.84 8.10
C ALA A 40 16.22 15.59 7.36
N ALA A 41 15.99 15.52 6.04
CA ALA A 41 16.46 14.43 5.19
C ALA A 41 17.98 14.35 5.15
N ASN A 42 18.68 15.47 5.10
CA ASN A 42 20.16 15.53 5.17
C ASN A 42 20.73 15.00 6.50
N GLN A 43 19.88 14.83 7.53
CA GLN A 43 20.21 14.17 8.79
C GLN A 43 19.74 12.72 8.84
N ASN A 44 19.49 12.09 7.68
CA ASN A 44 18.99 10.72 7.53
C ASN A 44 17.63 10.46 8.22
N TYR A 45 16.75 11.47 8.25
CA TYR A 45 15.42 11.30 8.79
C TYR A 45 14.52 10.64 7.70
N ALA A 46 14.26 9.34 7.84
CA ALA A 46 13.55 8.55 6.81
C ALA A 46 12.22 9.17 6.39
N TYR A 47 11.41 9.63 7.36
CA TYR A 47 10.12 10.23 7.08
C TYR A 47 10.21 11.55 6.31
N ALA A 48 11.30 12.32 6.46
CA ALA A 48 11.52 13.52 5.66
C ALA A 48 11.80 13.19 4.18
N HIS A 49 12.58 12.15 3.92
CA HIS A 49 12.76 11.63 2.57
C HIS A 49 11.43 11.13 1.97
N HIS A 50 10.62 10.42 2.76
CA HIS A 50 9.31 9.95 2.34
C HIS A 50 8.42 11.13 1.89
N LEU A 51 8.28 12.17 2.71
CA LEU A 51 7.45 13.35 2.39
C LEU A 51 7.94 14.10 1.15
N LEU A 52 9.26 14.21 0.94
CA LEU A 52 9.80 14.75 -0.30
C LEU A 52 9.44 13.86 -1.50
N GLY A 53 9.54 12.56 -1.36
CA GLY A 53 9.11 11.60 -2.36
C GLY A 53 7.64 11.77 -2.73
N GLU A 54 6.75 11.86 -1.74
CA GLU A 54 5.31 12.07 -1.97
C GLU A 54 4.99 13.37 -2.70
N LEU A 55 5.66 14.48 -2.37
CA LEU A 55 5.45 15.75 -3.06
C LEU A 55 5.70 15.63 -4.56
N TYR A 56 6.80 14.96 -4.95
CA TYR A 56 7.14 14.77 -6.37
C TYR A 56 6.32 13.66 -7.03
N TYR A 57 5.94 12.62 -6.29
CA TYR A 57 5.11 11.52 -6.79
C TYR A 57 3.70 11.98 -7.13
N ASN A 58 3.07 12.75 -6.22
CA ASN A 58 1.69 13.22 -6.38
C ASN A 58 1.59 14.40 -7.35
N GLY A 59 2.60 15.27 -7.42
CA GLY A 59 2.61 16.40 -8.33
C GLY A 59 1.54 17.47 -8.04
N GLN A 60 1.00 17.51 -6.82
CA GLN A 60 -0.11 18.41 -6.48
C GLN A 60 0.33 19.87 -6.33
N PHE A 61 1.48 20.10 -5.72
CA PHE A 61 2.01 21.43 -5.43
C PHE A 61 3.30 21.75 -6.17
N VAL A 62 3.95 20.73 -6.69
CA VAL A 62 5.14 20.81 -7.56
C VAL A 62 4.88 19.96 -8.79
N PRO A 63 5.53 20.20 -9.93
CA PRO A 63 5.41 19.28 -11.08
C PRO A 63 5.75 17.85 -10.69
N ARG A 64 4.91 16.89 -11.12
CA ARG A 64 5.16 15.48 -10.90
C ARG A 64 6.50 15.08 -11.52
N ASP A 65 7.32 14.38 -10.73
CA ASP A 65 8.67 13.98 -11.12
C ASP A 65 8.96 12.62 -10.47
N ILE A 66 8.74 11.56 -11.25
CA ILE A 66 8.88 10.17 -10.77
C ILE A 66 10.33 9.83 -10.46
N ASP A 67 11.30 10.40 -11.18
CA ASP A 67 12.72 10.15 -10.93
C ASP A 67 13.15 10.74 -9.58
N LYS A 68 12.70 11.95 -9.25
CA LYS A 68 12.92 12.51 -7.91
C LYS A 68 12.19 11.73 -6.83
N ALA A 69 10.94 11.34 -7.07
CA ALA A 69 10.18 10.52 -6.13
C ALA A 69 10.90 9.19 -5.87
N PHE A 70 11.33 8.50 -6.91
CA PHE A 70 12.13 7.29 -6.83
C PHE A 70 13.39 7.46 -6.00
N HIS A 71 14.13 8.55 -6.24
CA HIS A 71 15.35 8.85 -5.50
C HIS A 71 15.05 9.01 -4.00
N TYR A 72 14.07 9.84 -3.63
CA TYR A 72 13.71 10.07 -2.23
C TYR A 72 13.12 8.84 -1.55
N PHE A 73 12.24 8.09 -2.23
CA PHE A 73 11.72 6.84 -1.67
C PHE A 73 12.82 5.78 -1.51
N SER A 74 13.82 5.73 -2.41
CA SER A 74 14.97 4.84 -2.27
C SER A 74 15.77 5.12 -1.00
N PHE A 75 16.05 6.40 -0.70
CA PHE A 75 16.71 6.76 0.56
C PHE A 75 15.90 6.38 1.78
N SER A 76 14.60 6.69 1.76
CA SER A 76 13.70 6.38 2.88
C SER A 76 13.55 4.86 3.08
N ALA A 77 13.40 4.09 2.01
CA ALA A 77 13.31 2.63 2.03
C ALA A 77 14.59 1.98 2.59
N ASN A 78 15.77 2.51 2.20
CA ASN A 78 17.06 2.05 2.73
C ASN A 78 17.21 2.36 4.24
N LEU A 79 16.51 3.37 4.75
CA LEU A 79 16.38 3.64 6.18
C LEU A 79 15.24 2.83 6.84
N ASN A 80 14.76 1.80 6.16
CA ASN A 80 13.74 0.86 6.60
C ASN A 80 12.35 1.49 6.87
N PHE A 81 11.95 2.49 6.11
CA PHE A 81 10.63 3.10 6.22
C PHE A 81 9.62 2.35 5.32
N ALA A 82 8.63 1.70 5.95
CA ALA A 82 7.73 0.74 5.29
C ALA A 82 6.91 1.33 4.14
N ASP A 83 6.32 2.53 4.35
CA ASP A 83 5.51 3.18 3.30
C ASP A 83 6.35 3.52 2.07
N SER A 84 7.62 3.93 2.27
CA SER A 84 8.53 4.18 1.15
C SER A 84 8.97 2.89 0.45
N GLN A 85 9.11 1.78 1.17
CA GLN A 85 9.36 0.48 0.55
C GLN A 85 8.18 0.08 -0.35
N TYR A 86 6.95 0.26 0.13
CA TYR A 86 5.75 0.01 -0.67
C TYR A 86 5.69 0.91 -1.93
N LEU A 87 5.86 2.23 -1.78
CA LEU A 87 5.80 3.15 -2.92
C LEU A 87 6.95 2.92 -3.91
N LEU A 88 8.14 2.59 -3.42
CA LEU A 88 9.26 2.22 -4.28
C LEU A 88 8.98 0.92 -5.05
N ALA A 89 8.35 -0.07 -4.40
CA ALA A 89 7.91 -1.28 -5.07
C ALA A 89 6.86 -1.00 -6.16
N MET A 90 5.93 -0.06 -5.91
CA MET A 90 4.95 0.38 -6.90
C MET A 90 5.63 1.02 -8.11
N ILE A 91 6.66 1.85 -7.92
CA ILE A 91 7.43 2.44 -9.03
C ILE A 91 8.19 1.36 -9.80
N TYR A 92 8.85 0.41 -9.12
CA TYR A 92 9.52 -0.70 -9.80
C TYR A 92 8.58 -1.64 -10.57
N LYS A 93 7.32 -1.71 -10.15
CA LYS A 93 6.28 -2.51 -10.83
C LYS A 93 5.73 -1.82 -12.07
N ASP A 94 5.84 -0.49 -12.17
CA ASP A 94 5.30 0.29 -13.28
C ASP A 94 6.17 0.12 -14.54
N GLU A 95 5.62 -0.53 -15.55
CA GLU A 95 6.31 -0.79 -16.83
C GLU A 95 6.59 0.51 -17.62
N GLU A 96 5.89 1.60 -17.33
CA GLU A 96 6.17 2.92 -17.93
C GLU A 96 7.41 3.59 -17.31
N PHE A 97 7.83 3.16 -16.13
CA PHE A 97 9.05 3.65 -15.49
C PHE A 97 10.29 3.03 -16.18
N HIS A 98 11.23 3.85 -16.64
CA HIS A 98 12.41 3.39 -17.38
C HIS A 98 13.32 2.41 -16.60
N GLY A 99 13.21 2.37 -15.28
CA GLY A 99 13.93 1.47 -14.37
C GLY A 99 13.07 0.35 -13.80
N TYR A 100 11.93 0.01 -14.46
CA TYR A 100 11.05 -1.05 -13.97
C TYR A 100 11.80 -2.37 -13.75
N ASP A 101 11.47 -3.06 -12.66
CA ASP A 101 12.10 -4.32 -12.27
C ASP A 101 11.19 -5.08 -11.29
N PHE A 102 10.48 -6.08 -11.81
CA PHE A 102 9.54 -6.85 -11.00
C PHE A 102 10.20 -7.62 -9.86
N ASN A 103 11.47 -8.05 -9.99
CA ASN A 103 12.17 -8.72 -8.89
C ASN A 103 12.42 -7.75 -7.73
N LYS A 104 12.81 -6.52 -8.05
CA LYS A 104 12.94 -5.48 -7.02
C LYS A 104 11.59 -5.07 -6.44
N ALA A 105 10.54 -4.97 -7.28
CA ALA A 105 9.18 -4.72 -6.80
C ALA A 105 8.77 -5.76 -5.76
N ILE A 106 8.90 -7.05 -6.07
CA ILE A 106 8.58 -8.15 -5.15
C ILE A 106 9.41 -8.07 -3.87
N HIS A 107 10.71 -7.79 -3.99
CA HIS A 107 11.59 -7.63 -2.83
C HIS A 107 11.12 -6.51 -1.89
N TYR A 108 10.84 -5.31 -2.43
CA TYR A 108 10.40 -4.20 -1.60
C TYR A 108 8.96 -4.36 -1.08
N PHE A 109 8.06 -5.03 -1.83
CA PHE A 109 6.77 -5.45 -1.28
C PHE A 109 6.94 -6.41 -0.11
N ALA A 110 7.90 -7.36 -0.18
CA ALA A 110 8.17 -8.27 0.92
C ALA A 110 8.65 -7.52 2.18
N LEU A 111 9.58 -6.58 2.04
CA LEU A 111 10.04 -5.75 3.16
C LEU A 111 8.92 -4.92 3.80
N ALA A 112 8.04 -4.33 2.97
CA ALA A 112 6.90 -3.57 3.47
C ALA A 112 5.83 -4.48 4.12
N ALA A 113 5.59 -5.66 3.57
CA ALA A 113 4.65 -6.64 4.10
C ALA A 113 5.09 -7.20 5.47
N GLU A 114 6.39 -7.43 5.67
CA GLU A 114 6.98 -7.80 6.97
C GLU A 114 6.77 -6.72 8.03
N GLN A 115 6.64 -5.46 7.61
CA GLN A 115 6.30 -4.33 8.47
C GLN A 115 4.79 -4.05 8.54
N ASN A 116 3.96 -5.04 8.16
CA ASN A 116 2.50 -5.01 8.24
C ASN A 116 1.82 -3.94 7.36
N ILE A 117 2.38 -3.56 6.21
CA ILE A 117 1.68 -2.75 5.22
C ILE A 117 0.66 -3.63 4.47
N PRO A 118 -0.67 -3.43 4.65
CA PRO A 118 -1.69 -4.31 4.09
C PRO A 118 -1.69 -4.33 2.56
N ASP A 119 -1.47 -3.19 1.93
CA ASP A 119 -1.38 -3.10 0.47
C ASP A 119 -0.17 -3.89 -0.08
N ALA A 120 0.96 -3.90 0.62
CA ALA A 120 2.12 -4.71 0.24
C ALA A 120 1.84 -6.21 0.40
N GLN A 121 1.18 -6.62 1.48
CA GLN A 121 0.72 -8.00 1.68
C GLN A 121 -0.23 -8.41 0.55
N PHE A 122 -1.19 -7.56 0.20
CA PHE A 122 -2.10 -7.80 -0.91
C PHE A 122 -1.37 -7.98 -2.25
N GLN A 123 -0.41 -7.09 -2.58
CA GLN A 123 0.37 -7.21 -3.81
C GLN A 123 1.16 -8.54 -3.87
N LEU A 124 1.76 -8.97 -2.76
CA LEU A 124 2.43 -10.28 -2.69
C LEU A 124 1.44 -11.43 -2.90
N GLY A 125 0.26 -11.34 -2.30
CA GLY A 125 -0.83 -12.29 -2.53
C GLY A 125 -1.14 -12.44 -4.02
N LEU A 126 -1.24 -11.33 -4.75
CA LEU A 126 -1.47 -11.33 -6.20
C LEU A 126 -0.30 -11.95 -6.98
N PHE A 127 0.96 -11.64 -6.64
CA PHE A 127 2.11 -12.26 -7.29
C PHE A 127 2.12 -13.78 -7.11
N TYR A 128 1.89 -14.28 -5.90
CA TYR A 128 1.83 -15.72 -5.64
C TYR A 128 0.60 -16.39 -6.25
N LEU A 129 -0.55 -15.70 -6.32
CA LEU A 129 -1.77 -16.24 -6.94
C LEU A 129 -1.59 -16.43 -8.44
N ASN A 130 -1.00 -15.43 -9.12
CA ASN A 130 -0.89 -15.43 -10.58
C ASN A 130 0.34 -16.20 -11.08
N GLY A 131 1.38 -16.34 -10.28
CA GLY A 131 2.63 -16.98 -10.69
C GLY A 131 3.40 -16.19 -11.75
N ILE A 132 3.16 -14.88 -11.86
CA ILE A 132 3.86 -13.99 -12.78
C ILE A 132 5.10 -13.45 -12.08
N TYR A 133 6.26 -13.62 -12.69
CA TYR A 133 7.59 -13.27 -12.16
C TYR A 133 8.07 -14.08 -10.93
N ILE A 134 7.20 -14.87 -10.30
CA ILE A 134 7.55 -15.83 -9.24
C ILE A 134 6.77 -17.12 -9.46
N THR A 135 7.21 -18.21 -8.85
CA THR A 135 6.47 -19.48 -8.90
C THR A 135 5.12 -19.32 -8.18
N GLN A 136 4.04 -19.73 -8.85
CA GLN A 136 2.70 -19.75 -8.26
C GLN A 136 2.69 -20.57 -6.96
N ASP A 137 2.10 -20.02 -5.92
CA ASP A 137 1.94 -20.66 -4.62
C ASP A 137 0.65 -20.19 -3.96
N ILE A 138 -0.39 -20.99 -4.10
CA ILE A 138 -1.73 -20.65 -3.61
C ILE A 138 -1.77 -20.55 -2.08
N ASN A 139 -0.98 -21.35 -1.37
CA ASN A 139 -0.92 -21.28 0.09
C ASN A 139 -0.31 -19.95 0.56
N LYS A 140 0.75 -19.50 -0.11
CA LYS A 140 1.32 -18.17 0.16
C LYS A 140 0.38 -17.05 -0.24
N ALA A 141 -0.34 -17.18 -1.38
CA ALA A 141 -1.35 -16.20 -1.77
C ALA A 141 -2.43 -16.04 -0.69
N ILE A 142 -3.00 -17.16 -0.24
CA ILE A 142 -4.00 -17.15 0.85
C ILE A 142 -3.41 -16.57 2.13
N HIS A 143 -2.18 -16.92 2.49
CA HIS A 143 -1.51 -16.38 3.67
C HIS A 143 -1.39 -14.85 3.61
N TYR A 144 -0.86 -14.30 2.52
CA TYR A 144 -0.70 -12.85 2.38
C TYR A 144 -2.03 -12.10 2.27
N PHE A 145 -3.02 -12.66 1.56
CA PHE A 145 -4.37 -12.10 1.55
C PHE A 145 -5.00 -12.13 2.95
N SER A 146 -4.78 -13.20 3.73
CA SER A 146 -5.30 -13.27 5.10
C SER A 146 -4.70 -12.19 5.99
N LEU A 147 -3.38 -11.95 5.91
CA LEU A 147 -2.73 -10.87 6.65
C LEU A 147 -3.30 -9.49 6.31
N ALA A 148 -3.57 -9.23 5.03
CA ALA A 148 -4.18 -7.99 4.58
C ALA A 148 -5.67 -7.89 4.99
N ALA A 149 -6.40 -9.02 4.93
CA ALA A 149 -7.81 -9.12 5.33
C ALA A 149 -8.00 -8.92 6.83
N ASP A 150 -7.08 -9.39 7.67
CA ASP A 150 -7.08 -9.16 9.12
C ASP A 150 -6.94 -7.66 9.47
N GLN A 151 -6.41 -6.88 8.53
CA GLN A 151 -6.35 -5.42 8.58
C GLN A 151 -7.53 -4.73 7.87
N ASN A 152 -8.57 -5.51 7.53
CA ASN A 152 -9.78 -5.05 6.86
C ASN A 152 -9.57 -4.47 5.45
N LEU A 153 -8.56 -4.91 4.69
CA LEU A 153 -8.38 -4.52 3.30
C LEU A 153 -9.46 -5.20 2.42
N PRO A 154 -10.40 -4.44 1.81
CA PRO A 154 -11.56 -5.02 1.11
C PRO A 154 -11.17 -5.88 -0.08
N GLU A 155 -10.12 -5.51 -0.81
CA GLU A 155 -9.59 -6.22 -1.96
C GLU A 155 -9.05 -7.61 -1.57
N ALA A 156 -8.41 -7.71 -0.41
CA ALA A 156 -7.92 -8.98 0.12
C ALA A 156 -9.07 -9.89 0.57
N LEU A 157 -10.06 -9.33 1.26
CA LEU A 157 -11.29 -10.03 1.64
C LEU A 157 -12.03 -10.58 0.40
N TYR A 158 -12.18 -9.76 -0.63
CA TYR A 158 -12.80 -10.18 -1.88
C TYR A 158 -12.03 -11.34 -2.54
N ASN A 159 -10.70 -11.24 -2.62
CA ASN A 159 -9.88 -12.29 -3.25
C ASN A 159 -9.93 -13.62 -2.47
N LEU A 160 -9.97 -13.59 -1.15
CA LEU A 160 -10.20 -14.79 -0.35
C LEU A 160 -11.58 -15.40 -0.65
N GLY A 161 -12.63 -14.59 -0.70
CA GLY A 161 -13.96 -15.03 -1.12
C GLY A 161 -13.95 -15.70 -2.50
N TYR A 162 -13.26 -15.09 -3.46
CA TYR A 162 -13.10 -15.63 -4.82
C TYR A 162 -12.36 -16.98 -4.83
N ILE A 163 -11.25 -17.08 -4.12
CA ILE A 163 -10.46 -18.33 -4.05
C ILE A 163 -11.30 -19.48 -3.51
N TYR A 164 -12.10 -19.26 -2.47
CA TYR A 164 -12.93 -20.30 -1.86
C TYR A 164 -14.23 -20.59 -2.64
N SER A 165 -14.73 -19.65 -3.45
CA SER A 165 -15.99 -19.84 -4.19
C SER A 165 -15.84 -20.59 -5.49
N THR A 166 -14.71 -20.46 -6.19
CA THR A 166 -14.56 -20.90 -7.58
C THR A 166 -14.11 -22.35 -7.74
N GLY A 167 -13.42 -22.92 -6.75
CA GLY A 167 -12.80 -24.23 -6.85
C GLY A 167 -11.60 -24.31 -7.82
N GLN A 168 -11.16 -23.17 -8.34
CA GLN A 168 -10.05 -23.12 -9.28
C GLN A 168 -8.69 -23.39 -8.62
N TYR A 169 -8.52 -22.93 -7.39
CA TYR A 169 -7.25 -22.94 -6.68
C TYR A 169 -7.24 -23.90 -5.48
N VAL A 170 -8.36 -24.02 -4.80
CA VAL A 170 -8.58 -24.89 -3.65
C VAL A 170 -9.98 -25.51 -3.77
N PRO A 171 -10.29 -26.61 -3.05
CA PRO A 171 -11.67 -27.13 -3.00
C PRO A 171 -12.65 -26.04 -2.60
N VAL A 172 -13.83 -26.04 -3.24
CA VAL A 172 -14.89 -25.07 -2.94
C VAL A 172 -15.28 -25.10 -1.47
N ASP A 173 -15.28 -23.95 -0.84
CA ASP A 173 -15.77 -23.73 0.53
C ASP A 173 -16.69 -22.50 0.53
N ILE A 174 -17.98 -22.74 0.25
CA ILE A 174 -18.98 -21.67 0.13
C ILE A 174 -19.19 -20.94 1.47
N VAL A 175 -19.03 -21.62 2.60
CA VAL A 175 -19.17 -20.97 3.92
C VAL A 175 -18.08 -19.91 4.11
N LYS A 176 -16.83 -20.25 3.81
CA LYS A 176 -15.74 -19.27 3.83
C LYS A 176 -15.95 -18.19 2.78
N ALA A 177 -16.39 -18.55 1.57
CA ALA A 177 -16.64 -17.56 0.52
C ALA A 177 -17.68 -16.53 0.95
N ILE A 178 -18.83 -16.96 1.51
CA ILE A 178 -19.86 -16.08 2.06
C ILE A 178 -19.29 -15.20 3.17
N HIS A 179 -18.52 -15.78 4.07
CA HIS A 179 -17.90 -15.03 5.17
C HIS A 179 -17.02 -13.89 4.64
N TYR A 180 -16.08 -14.17 3.76
CA TYR A 180 -15.15 -13.18 3.23
C TYR A 180 -15.84 -12.14 2.32
N TYR A 181 -16.77 -12.59 1.46
CA TYR A 181 -17.57 -11.66 0.65
C TYR A 181 -18.44 -10.74 1.52
N SER A 182 -19.02 -11.27 2.62
CA SER A 182 -19.82 -10.45 3.54
C SER A 182 -18.97 -9.37 4.21
N LEU A 183 -17.76 -9.71 4.65
CA LEU A 183 -16.82 -8.75 5.20
C LEU A 183 -16.45 -7.68 4.15
N ALA A 184 -16.09 -8.09 2.92
CA ALA A 184 -15.78 -7.15 1.85
C ALA A 184 -16.97 -6.24 1.49
N ALA A 185 -18.19 -6.81 1.47
CA ALA A 185 -19.43 -6.06 1.21
C ALA A 185 -19.71 -4.98 2.27
N ASN A 186 -19.36 -5.22 3.54
CA ASN A 186 -19.46 -4.23 4.61
C ASN A 186 -18.53 -3.01 4.38
N PHE A 187 -17.46 -3.18 3.60
CA PHE A 187 -16.59 -2.11 3.12
C PHE A 187 -16.98 -1.59 1.74
N ASN A 188 -18.24 -1.79 1.32
CA ASN A 188 -18.80 -1.35 0.05
C ASN A 188 -18.14 -1.94 -1.21
N SER A 189 -17.52 -3.14 -1.15
CA SER A 189 -17.07 -3.85 -2.35
C SER A 189 -18.29 -4.27 -3.18
N SER A 190 -18.47 -3.63 -4.34
CA SER A 190 -19.55 -3.93 -5.29
C SER A 190 -19.44 -5.34 -5.86
N GLU A 191 -18.22 -5.81 -6.11
CA GLU A 191 -17.93 -7.15 -6.59
C GLU A 191 -18.32 -8.22 -5.57
N ALA A 192 -18.02 -7.97 -4.30
CA ALA A 192 -18.40 -8.88 -3.22
C ALA A 192 -19.91 -8.93 -3.03
N GLN A 193 -20.60 -7.79 -3.07
CA GLN A 193 -22.06 -7.70 -3.01
C GLN A 193 -22.73 -8.47 -4.16
N PHE A 194 -22.19 -8.32 -5.37
CA PHE A 194 -22.67 -9.05 -6.54
C PHE A 194 -22.48 -10.56 -6.40
N ASN A 195 -21.32 -11.02 -5.97
CA ASN A 195 -21.04 -12.45 -5.79
C ASN A 195 -21.88 -13.08 -4.67
N LEU A 196 -22.12 -12.37 -3.58
CA LEU A 196 -23.08 -12.78 -2.55
C LEU A 196 -24.49 -12.92 -3.14
N GLY A 197 -24.93 -11.96 -3.91
CA GLY A 197 -26.22 -12.01 -4.59
C GLY A 197 -26.35 -13.26 -5.47
N ILE A 198 -25.32 -13.64 -6.23
CA ILE A 198 -25.28 -14.87 -7.03
C ILE A 198 -25.41 -16.11 -6.14
N ILE A 199 -24.62 -16.20 -5.06
CA ILE A 199 -24.63 -17.36 -4.15
C ILE A 199 -26.01 -17.55 -3.55
N TYR A 200 -26.64 -16.48 -3.08
CA TYR A 200 -27.99 -16.55 -2.51
C TYR A 200 -29.06 -16.83 -3.57
N TYR A 201 -28.97 -16.22 -4.76
CA TYR A 201 -29.92 -16.46 -5.86
C TYR A 201 -29.91 -17.93 -6.32
N LEU A 202 -28.73 -18.55 -6.39
CA LEU A 202 -28.57 -19.95 -6.79
C LEU A 202 -28.90 -20.93 -5.66
N GLY A 203 -29.14 -20.47 -4.43
CA GLY A 203 -29.46 -21.33 -3.28
C GLY A 203 -28.32 -22.25 -2.89
N ILE A 204 -27.08 -21.90 -3.22
CA ILE A 204 -25.90 -22.73 -2.93
C ILE A 204 -25.64 -22.71 -1.43
N ASN A 205 -25.91 -23.83 -0.74
CA ASN A 205 -25.69 -24.04 0.71
C ASN A 205 -26.34 -22.99 1.64
N VAL A 206 -27.43 -22.37 1.22
CA VAL A 206 -28.21 -21.43 2.04
C VAL A 206 -29.60 -22.01 2.22
N GLN A 207 -30.04 -22.25 3.46
CA GLN A 207 -31.49 -22.37 3.72
C GLN A 207 -32.09 -20.97 3.39
N ILE A 208 -32.85 -20.93 2.29
CA ILE A 208 -33.64 -19.76 1.96
C ILE A 208 -34.82 -19.78 2.95
N ASP A 209 -34.79 -18.93 3.98
CA ASP A 209 -35.99 -18.59 4.74
C ASP A 209 -36.88 -17.76 3.79
N ILE A 210 -37.90 -18.45 3.22
CA ILE A 210 -38.95 -17.84 2.39
C ILE A 210 -39.99 -17.23 3.31
#